data_74aa8e690a9d3ded7b29c8c4bab58d1a
#
_entry.id   74aa8e690a9d3ded7b29c8c4bab58d1a
#
_cell.length_a   1.000
_cell.length_b   1.000
_cell.length_c   1.000
_cell.angle_alpha   90.00
_cell.angle_beta   90.00
_cell.angle_gamma   90.00
#
_symmetry.space_group_name_H-M   'P 1'
#
loop_
_entity.id
_entity.type
_entity.pdbx_description
1 polymer ?
#
loop_
_entity_poly.entity_id
_entity_poly.type
_entity_poly.pdbx_seq_one_letter_code
_entity_poly.pdbx_strand_id
1 'polypeptide(L)'
;ETQLAQGYIPLGNGCRAGVCGRVTTGESGRLSSPTSVCIRVARDVPGASGGVLPYIMGEGGRVCRALLLGPPGCGKTTVLRDAAKKLAAMGIRVAVCDEREELFPTGEAEKGIDVMRGVDKAAAVEMLLRAMAPQAILCDEIGNERDAQALENAARCGVGLLASAHAGAWTDVLRRPILKRLYDGATFERYLLLGRHGRLAAAYDAEGTPLFREDGTDVEHGGDG
;
A
#
# COMPACT_ATOMS: atom_id res chain seq x y z
N GLU A 1 -20.65 4.45 17.21
CA GLU A 1 -20.07 5.45 18.15
C GLU A 1 -18.53 5.48 18.10
N THR A 2 -17.86 4.37 17.96
CA THR A 2 -16.38 4.27 17.92
C THR A 2 -15.74 4.97 16.71
N GLN A 3 -16.43 5.05 15.58
CA GLN A 3 -15.92 5.63 14.33
C GLN A 3 -15.99 7.16 14.30
N LEU A 4 -16.95 7.75 14.99
CA LEU A 4 -17.03 9.22 15.18
C LEU A 4 -15.89 9.75 16.05
N ALA A 5 -15.37 8.92 16.97
CA ALA A 5 -14.17 9.25 17.75
C ALA A 5 -12.91 9.31 16.88
N GLN A 6 -12.90 8.67 15.72
CA GLN A 6 -11.83 8.72 14.72
C GLN A 6 -11.99 9.87 13.70
N GLY A 7 -13.05 10.69 13.82
CA GLY A 7 -13.30 11.86 12.98
C GLY A 7 -13.85 11.54 11.58
N TYR A 8 -14.31 10.32 11.33
CA TYR A 8 -14.96 9.96 10.06
C TYR A 8 -16.12 8.97 10.23
N ILE A 9 -16.99 8.95 9.21
CA ILE A 9 -18.13 8.02 9.10
C ILE A 9 -17.93 7.21 7.83
N PRO A 10 -17.90 5.87 7.87
CA PRO A 10 -17.89 5.05 6.68
C PRO A 10 -19.25 5.14 5.97
N LEU A 11 -19.22 5.38 4.66
CA LEU A 11 -20.42 5.49 3.80
C LEU A 11 -20.70 4.22 2.99
N GLY A 12 -19.93 3.16 3.19
CA GLY A 12 -19.94 1.95 2.38
C GLY A 12 -19.04 2.07 1.12
N ASN A 13 -18.76 0.93 0.48
CA ASN A 13 -17.94 0.83 -0.74
C ASN A 13 -16.59 1.58 -0.66
N GLY A 14 -15.95 1.63 0.55
CA GLY A 14 -14.69 2.34 0.78
C GLY A 14 -14.79 3.86 0.81
N CYS A 15 -15.99 4.40 0.69
CA CYS A 15 -16.24 5.83 0.84
C CYS A 15 -16.27 6.23 2.31
N ARG A 16 -15.76 7.40 2.63
CA ARG A 16 -15.73 7.96 4.00
C ARG A 16 -16.17 9.41 3.99
N ALA A 17 -16.91 9.80 5.02
CA ALA A 17 -17.17 11.20 5.33
C ALA A 17 -16.35 11.61 6.55
N GLY A 18 -15.29 12.39 6.35
CA GLY A 18 -14.60 13.09 7.42
C GLY A 18 -15.44 14.26 7.89
N VAL A 19 -15.59 14.44 9.19
CA VAL A 19 -16.40 15.49 9.78
C VAL A 19 -15.54 16.32 10.71
N CYS A 20 -15.50 17.63 10.49
CA CYS A 20 -14.85 18.60 11.36
C CYS A 20 -15.89 19.49 12.05
N GLY A 21 -15.60 19.90 13.27
CA GLY A 21 -16.50 20.74 14.06
C GLY A 21 -16.00 20.97 15.48
N ARG A 22 -16.87 21.49 16.33
CA ARG A 22 -16.56 21.69 17.73
C ARG A 22 -16.68 20.34 18.50
N VAL A 23 -15.67 20.03 19.30
CA VAL A 23 -15.66 18.88 20.19
C VAL A 23 -15.96 19.35 21.60
N THR A 24 -16.89 18.70 22.31
CA THR A 24 -17.15 18.96 23.72
C THR A 24 -16.08 18.29 24.57
N THR A 25 -15.56 19.03 25.54
CA THR A 25 -14.62 18.53 26.56
C THR A 25 -15.37 17.61 27.56
N GLY A 26 -15.14 16.30 27.45
CA GLY A 26 -15.64 15.25 28.32
C GLY A 26 -14.92 13.95 28.04
N GLU A 27 -15.00 12.93 28.88
CA GLU A 27 -14.25 11.65 28.77
C GLU A 27 -14.36 10.92 27.42
N SER A 28 -15.27 11.31 26.55
CA SER A 28 -15.47 10.69 25.23
C SER A 28 -15.48 11.66 24.04
N GLY A 29 -15.00 12.91 24.20
CA GLY A 29 -14.82 13.89 23.12
C GLY A 29 -15.90 13.82 22.01
N ARG A 30 -17.14 14.25 22.25
CA ARG A 30 -18.20 14.18 21.23
C ARG A 30 -18.17 15.40 20.31
N LEU A 31 -18.24 15.17 19.00
CA LEU A 31 -18.46 16.21 17.99
C LEU A 31 -19.87 16.80 18.20
N SER A 32 -19.96 18.05 18.68
CA SER A 32 -21.22 18.70 19.08
C SER A 32 -21.81 19.61 18.00
N SER A 33 -20.95 20.17 17.14
CA SER A 33 -21.39 21.09 16.08
C SER A 33 -20.51 20.87 14.84
N PRO A 34 -20.95 20.06 13.88
CA PRO A 34 -20.22 19.86 12.62
C PRO A 34 -20.23 21.18 11.81
N THR A 35 -19.06 21.57 11.31
CA THR A 35 -18.87 22.78 10.50
C THR A 35 -18.46 22.46 9.06
N SER A 36 -17.84 21.32 8.83
CA SER A 36 -17.46 20.88 7.48
C SER A 36 -17.47 19.37 7.35
N VAL A 37 -17.71 18.89 6.13
CA VAL A 37 -17.69 17.48 5.76
C VAL A 37 -16.81 17.31 4.53
N CYS A 38 -15.90 16.35 4.56
CA CYS A 38 -15.09 15.93 3.44
C CYS A 38 -15.47 14.51 3.03
N ILE A 39 -16.07 14.34 1.85
CA ILE A 39 -16.44 13.01 1.35
C ILE A 39 -15.31 12.50 0.46
N ARG A 40 -14.67 11.40 0.89
CA ARG A 40 -13.73 10.65 0.06
C ARG A 40 -14.49 9.52 -0.64
N VAL A 41 -14.47 9.54 -1.96
CA VAL A 41 -15.10 8.50 -2.79
C VAL A 41 -14.01 7.53 -3.23
N ALA A 42 -14.10 6.28 -2.78
CA ALA A 42 -13.28 5.22 -3.33
C ALA A 42 -13.77 4.89 -4.74
N ARG A 43 -12.86 4.86 -5.70
CA ARG A 43 -13.16 4.46 -7.08
C ARG A 43 -12.35 3.22 -7.41
N ASP A 44 -13.00 2.25 -8.03
CA ASP A 44 -12.31 1.17 -8.71
C ASP A 44 -11.87 1.68 -10.08
N VAL A 45 -10.60 1.51 -10.40
CA VAL A 45 -10.02 1.96 -11.66
C VAL A 45 -9.37 0.75 -12.34
N PRO A 46 -10.15 -0.02 -13.12
CA PRO A 46 -9.60 -1.17 -13.84
C PRO A 46 -8.45 -0.74 -14.76
N GLY A 47 -7.34 -1.48 -14.70
CA GLY A 47 -6.15 -1.17 -15.49
C GLY A 47 -5.14 -0.25 -14.81
N ALA A 48 -5.43 0.26 -13.59
CA ALA A 48 -4.51 1.13 -12.86
C ALA A 48 -3.13 0.51 -12.62
N SER A 49 -3.03 -0.81 -12.47
CA SER A 49 -1.77 -1.52 -12.28
C SER A 49 -1.05 -1.87 -13.58
N GLY A 50 -1.58 -1.50 -14.75
CA GLY A 50 -1.01 -1.90 -16.05
C GLY A 50 0.46 -1.54 -16.21
N GLY A 51 0.85 -0.34 -15.77
CA GLY A 51 2.24 0.11 -15.85
C GLY A 51 3.19 -0.59 -14.86
N VAL A 52 2.68 -1.09 -13.72
CA VAL A 52 3.51 -1.75 -12.70
C VAL A 52 3.52 -3.27 -12.83
N LEU A 53 2.50 -3.86 -13.44
CA LEU A 53 2.33 -5.32 -13.54
C LEU A 53 3.57 -6.04 -14.14
N PRO A 54 4.21 -5.53 -15.21
CA PRO A 54 5.41 -6.16 -15.77
C PRO A 54 6.58 -6.24 -14.78
N TYR A 55 6.66 -5.35 -13.80
CA TYR A 55 7.75 -5.30 -12.82
C TYR A 55 7.46 -6.13 -11.57
N ILE A 56 6.19 -6.45 -11.30
CA ILE A 56 5.80 -7.28 -10.16
C ILE A 56 5.67 -8.77 -10.53
N MET A 57 5.64 -9.10 -11.81
CA MET A 57 5.68 -10.47 -12.29
C MET A 57 7.13 -10.87 -12.60
N GLY A 58 7.60 -11.90 -11.91
CA GLY A 58 8.91 -12.49 -12.14
C GLY A 58 8.85 -13.72 -13.05
N GLU A 59 9.99 -14.32 -13.26
CA GLU A 59 10.13 -15.55 -14.04
C GLU A 59 9.29 -16.68 -13.45
N GLY A 60 8.76 -17.54 -14.31
CA GLY A 60 7.91 -18.67 -13.90
C GLY A 60 6.55 -18.27 -13.33
N GLY A 61 6.13 -17.00 -13.49
CA GLY A 61 4.83 -16.53 -12.99
C GLY A 61 4.80 -16.26 -11.48
N ARG A 62 5.96 -16.20 -10.81
CA ARG A 62 6.02 -15.79 -9.40
C ARG A 62 5.74 -14.30 -9.24
N VAL A 63 5.25 -13.90 -8.09
CA VAL A 63 5.11 -12.49 -7.73
C VAL A 63 6.40 -12.03 -7.04
N CYS A 64 7.01 -10.96 -7.56
CA CYS A 64 8.16 -10.32 -6.95
C CYS A 64 7.76 -9.56 -5.68
N ARG A 65 8.73 -9.30 -4.83
CA ARG A 65 8.55 -8.37 -3.71
C ARG A 65 8.77 -6.96 -4.24
N ALA A 66 7.69 -6.17 -4.31
CA ALA A 66 7.73 -4.82 -4.86
C ALA A 66 7.17 -3.78 -3.89
N LEU A 67 7.83 -2.64 -3.80
CA LEU A 67 7.42 -1.50 -3.01
C LEU A 67 6.95 -0.36 -3.93
N LEU A 68 5.68 0.01 -3.82
CA LEU A 68 5.11 1.15 -4.52
C LEU A 68 5.39 2.43 -3.71
N LEU A 69 6.09 3.35 -4.33
CA LEU A 69 6.49 4.64 -3.76
C LEU A 69 5.69 5.76 -4.41
N GLY A 70 5.38 6.80 -3.68
CA GLY A 70 4.72 7.97 -4.25
C GLY A 70 4.15 8.89 -3.18
N PRO A 71 3.86 10.16 -3.52
CA PRO A 71 3.27 11.12 -2.60
C PRO A 71 1.86 10.70 -2.17
N PRO A 72 1.31 11.30 -1.09
CA PRO A 72 -0.08 11.11 -0.71
C PRO A 72 -1.04 11.40 -1.87
N GLY A 73 -2.06 10.56 -2.04
CA GLY A 73 -3.09 10.77 -3.07
C GLY A 73 -2.66 10.49 -4.51
N CYS A 74 -1.44 10.03 -4.78
CA CYS A 74 -0.99 9.73 -6.14
C CYS A 74 -1.65 8.49 -6.77
N GLY A 75 -2.36 7.66 -5.97
CA GLY A 75 -3.07 6.48 -6.49
C GLY A 75 -2.48 5.12 -6.08
N LYS A 76 -1.55 5.05 -5.11
CA LYS A 76 -0.94 3.79 -4.64
C LYS A 76 -1.97 2.72 -4.27
N THR A 77 -2.95 3.07 -3.43
CA THR A 77 -4.04 2.18 -3.00
C THR A 77 -4.86 1.67 -4.19
N THR A 78 -5.12 2.54 -5.17
CA THR A 78 -5.83 2.17 -6.42
C THR A 78 -5.05 1.16 -7.24
N VAL A 79 -3.73 1.39 -7.39
CA VAL A 79 -2.83 0.49 -8.12
C VAL A 79 -2.71 -0.86 -7.41
N LEU A 80 -2.56 -0.86 -6.08
CA LEU A 80 -2.52 -2.10 -5.27
C LEU A 80 -3.80 -2.91 -5.41
N ARG A 81 -4.97 -2.26 -5.34
CA ARG A 81 -6.27 -2.94 -5.50
C ARG A 81 -6.41 -3.59 -6.87
N ASP A 82 -6.11 -2.86 -7.95
CA ASP A 82 -6.18 -3.41 -9.30
C ASP A 82 -5.15 -4.52 -9.52
N ALA A 83 -3.93 -4.39 -8.95
CA ALA A 83 -2.92 -5.44 -8.97
C ALA A 83 -3.40 -6.71 -8.28
N ALA A 84 -4.01 -6.61 -7.08
CA ALA A 84 -4.57 -7.76 -6.37
C ALA A 84 -5.60 -8.50 -7.22
N LYS A 85 -6.55 -7.77 -7.84
CA LYS A 85 -7.57 -8.34 -8.71
C LYS A 85 -6.97 -9.05 -9.93
N LYS A 86 -5.97 -8.46 -10.56
CA LYS A 86 -5.28 -9.06 -11.71
C LYS A 86 -4.49 -10.31 -11.33
N LEU A 87 -3.76 -10.27 -10.21
CA LEU A 87 -3.03 -11.44 -9.71
C LEU A 87 -4.00 -12.60 -9.40
N ALA A 88 -5.12 -12.31 -8.74
CA ALA A 88 -6.15 -13.30 -8.46
C ALA A 88 -6.77 -13.87 -9.74
N ALA A 89 -7.03 -13.02 -10.74
CA ALA A 89 -7.53 -13.46 -12.06
C ALA A 89 -6.52 -14.36 -12.81
N MET A 90 -5.22 -14.23 -12.53
CA MET A 90 -4.17 -15.13 -13.02
C MET A 90 -4.06 -16.44 -12.22
N GLY A 91 -4.92 -16.67 -11.23
CA GLY A 91 -4.91 -17.86 -10.39
C GLY A 91 -3.93 -17.82 -9.22
N ILE A 92 -3.34 -16.68 -8.93
CA ILE A 92 -2.44 -16.49 -7.78
C ILE A 92 -3.27 -16.33 -6.52
N ARG A 93 -2.94 -17.06 -5.45
CA ARG A 93 -3.58 -16.89 -4.14
C ARG A 93 -3.06 -15.60 -3.50
N VAL A 94 -3.94 -14.62 -3.44
CA VAL A 94 -3.65 -13.26 -2.94
C VAL A 94 -4.22 -13.10 -1.54
N ALA A 95 -3.40 -12.65 -0.61
CA ALA A 95 -3.84 -12.21 0.71
C ALA A 95 -3.62 -10.71 0.87
N VAL A 96 -4.55 -10.03 1.51
CA VAL A 96 -4.53 -8.57 1.68
C VAL A 96 -4.64 -8.21 3.15
N CYS A 97 -3.69 -7.41 3.64
CA CYS A 97 -3.75 -6.75 4.94
C CYS A 97 -4.39 -5.38 4.76
N ASP A 98 -5.65 -5.26 5.11
CA ASP A 98 -6.44 -4.03 4.94
C ASP A 98 -6.87 -3.47 6.30
N GLU A 99 -5.89 -2.97 7.06
CA GLU A 99 -6.09 -2.45 8.42
C GLU A 99 -7.15 -1.36 8.49
N ARG A 100 -7.20 -0.49 7.46
CA ARG A 100 -8.08 0.69 7.40
C ARG A 100 -9.32 0.50 6.54
N GLU A 101 -9.52 -0.69 6.00
CA GLU A 101 -10.61 -1.00 5.06
C GLU A 101 -10.63 -0.07 3.83
N GLU A 102 -9.43 0.28 3.34
CA GLU A 102 -9.25 1.16 2.18
C GLU A 102 -9.01 0.42 0.88
N LEU A 103 -8.39 -0.77 0.94
CA LEU A 103 -8.10 -1.61 -0.23
C LEU A 103 -9.36 -2.34 -0.71
N PHE A 104 -10.00 -3.07 0.18
CA PHE A 104 -11.21 -3.84 -0.12
C PHE A 104 -12.29 -3.54 0.91
N PRO A 105 -13.09 -2.49 0.70
CA PRO A 105 -14.15 -2.11 1.60
C PRO A 105 -15.17 -3.24 1.78
N THR A 106 -15.77 -3.31 2.97
CA THR A 106 -16.69 -4.36 3.40
C THR A 106 -17.83 -4.60 2.43
N GLY A 107 -18.09 -5.87 2.10
CA GLY A 107 -19.30 -6.35 1.42
C GLY A 107 -19.09 -7.30 0.26
N GLU A 108 -17.96 -7.28 -0.41
CA GLU A 108 -17.70 -8.17 -1.53
C GLU A 108 -16.46 -9.02 -1.28
N ALA A 109 -16.67 -10.36 -1.21
CA ALA A 109 -15.58 -11.31 -1.29
C ALA A 109 -15.10 -11.36 -2.74
N GLU A 110 -13.95 -10.80 -3.02
CA GLU A 110 -13.31 -10.94 -4.33
C GLU A 110 -12.79 -12.38 -4.48
N LYS A 111 -13.22 -13.04 -5.57
CA LYS A 111 -12.78 -14.41 -5.83
C LYS A 111 -11.26 -14.52 -5.93
N GLY A 112 -10.67 -15.37 -5.09
CA GLY A 112 -9.22 -15.60 -5.05
C GLY A 112 -8.42 -14.56 -4.25
N ILE A 113 -9.10 -13.70 -3.48
CA ILE A 113 -8.47 -12.72 -2.60
C ILE A 113 -8.98 -12.92 -1.17
N ASP A 114 -8.07 -13.22 -0.26
CA ASP A 114 -8.34 -13.33 1.18
C ASP A 114 -8.01 -11.98 1.85
N VAL A 115 -8.99 -11.32 2.45
CA VAL A 115 -8.81 -9.98 3.04
C VAL A 115 -8.93 -10.04 4.55
N MET A 116 -7.89 -9.63 5.26
CA MET A 116 -7.90 -9.44 6.71
C MET A 116 -8.05 -7.95 7.03
N ARG A 117 -9.09 -7.62 7.82
CA ARG A 117 -9.51 -6.24 8.11
C ARG A 117 -9.48 -5.95 9.60
N GLY A 118 -9.28 -4.68 9.95
CA GLY A 118 -9.41 -4.20 11.32
C GLY A 118 -8.37 -4.78 12.30
N VAL A 119 -7.33 -5.37 11.79
CA VAL A 119 -6.20 -5.94 12.54
C VAL A 119 -4.94 -5.18 12.16
N ASP A 120 -4.09 -4.93 13.13
CA ASP A 120 -2.75 -4.37 12.93
C ASP A 120 -2.02 -5.16 11.84
N LYS A 121 -1.34 -4.45 10.95
CA LYS A 121 -0.73 -5.01 9.74
C LYS A 121 0.26 -6.13 10.04
N ALA A 122 1.08 -5.96 11.07
CA ALA A 122 2.07 -6.96 11.45
C ALA A 122 1.39 -8.27 11.90
N ALA A 123 0.34 -8.18 12.72
CA ALA A 123 -0.45 -9.33 13.13
C ALA A 123 -1.18 -9.96 11.93
N ALA A 124 -1.76 -9.14 11.05
CA ALA A 124 -2.45 -9.62 9.85
C ALA A 124 -1.51 -10.44 8.94
N VAL A 125 -0.30 -9.94 8.66
CA VAL A 125 0.72 -10.66 7.86
C VAL A 125 1.03 -12.02 8.46
N GLU A 126 1.29 -12.10 9.76
CA GLU A 126 1.59 -13.36 10.42
C GLU A 126 0.42 -14.36 10.37
N MET A 127 -0.80 -13.88 10.60
CA MET A 127 -2.00 -14.71 10.55
C MET A 127 -2.23 -15.27 9.15
N LEU A 128 -2.11 -14.42 8.12
CA LEU A 128 -2.29 -14.81 6.72
C LEU A 128 -1.24 -15.83 6.26
N LEU A 129 0.03 -15.64 6.64
CA LEU A 129 1.09 -16.62 6.36
C LEU A 129 0.80 -17.99 6.94
N ARG A 130 0.30 -18.03 8.19
CA ARG A 130 0.02 -19.30 8.88
C ARG A 130 -1.24 -20.01 8.38
N ALA A 131 -2.27 -19.25 8.04
CA ALA A 131 -3.60 -19.81 7.78
C ALA A 131 -3.92 -20.02 6.31
N MET A 132 -3.44 -19.12 5.40
CA MET A 132 -3.94 -19.05 4.02
C MET A 132 -2.93 -19.55 2.97
N ALA A 133 -1.67 -19.76 3.35
CA ALA A 133 -0.59 -20.16 2.42
C ALA A 133 -0.59 -19.31 1.13
N PRO A 134 -0.55 -17.97 1.23
CA PRO A 134 -0.65 -17.09 0.09
C PRO A 134 0.59 -17.18 -0.80
N GLN A 135 0.42 -16.91 -2.10
CA GLN A 135 1.53 -16.73 -3.03
C GLN A 135 1.97 -15.26 -3.10
N ALA A 136 1.05 -14.34 -2.77
CA ALA A 136 1.34 -12.92 -2.66
C ALA A 136 0.59 -12.30 -1.48
N ILE A 137 1.25 -11.42 -0.72
CA ILE A 137 0.65 -10.60 0.32
C ILE A 137 0.70 -9.14 -0.12
N LEU A 138 -0.44 -8.48 -0.03
CA LEU A 138 -0.56 -7.05 -0.30
C LEU A 138 -0.83 -6.29 1.00
N CYS A 139 -0.09 -5.20 1.20
CA CYS A 139 -0.25 -4.31 2.35
C CYS A 139 -0.31 -2.87 1.86
N ASP A 140 -1.29 -2.09 2.31
CA ASP A 140 -1.23 -0.65 2.12
C ASP A 140 -0.21 -0.05 3.09
N GLU A 141 0.17 1.14 2.89
CA GLU A 141 1.11 2.03 3.57
C GLU A 141 1.92 1.45 4.76
N ILE A 142 3.23 1.27 4.55
CA ILE A 142 4.16 0.93 5.64
C ILE A 142 4.32 2.17 6.53
N GLY A 143 3.88 2.08 7.79
CA GLY A 143 3.79 3.22 8.70
C GLY A 143 4.81 3.21 9.85
N ASN A 144 5.31 2.04 10.24
CA ASN A 144 6.13 1.90 11.44
C ASN A 144 7.11 0.71 11.37
N GLU A 145 7.99 0.60 12.38
CA GLU A 145 9.01 -0.45 12.47
C GLU A 145 8.44 -1.87 12.59
N ARG A 146 7.25 -2.02 13.20
CA ARG A 146 6.60 -3.34 13.34
C ARG A 146 6.10 -3.83 11.99
N ASP A 147 5.57 -2.93 11.15
CA ASP A 147 5.19 -3.25 9.77
C ASP A 147 6.40 -3.72 8.98
N ALA A 148 7.52 -2.98 9.07
CA ALA A 148 8.76 -3.33 8.39
C ALA A 148 9.26 -4.73 8.80
N GLN A 149 9.28 -5.02 10.10
CA GLN A 149 9.70 -6.33 10.61
C GLN A 149 8.81 -7.48 10.10
N ALA A 150 7.49 -7.27 10.06
CA ALA A 150 6.57 -8.28 9.55
C ALA A 150 6.78 -8.56 8.05
N LEU A 151 7.03 -7.53 7.26
CA LEU A 151 7.33 -7.67 5.84
C LEU A 151 8.68 -8.35 5.59
N GLU A 152 9.71 -8.04 6.39
CA GLU A 152 10.99 -8.78 6.35
C GLU A 152 10.81 -10.26 6.63
N ASN A 153 9.98 -10.60 7.63
CA ASN A 153 9.67 -12.00 7.96
C ASN A 153 8.92 -12.70 6.81
N ALA A 154 7.94 -12.03 6.21
CA ALA A 154 7.21 -12.55 5.07
C ALA A 154 8.13 -12.76 3.84
N ALA A 155 9.05 -11.82 3.59
CA ALA A 155 10.04 -11.95 2.52
C ALA A 155 10.90 -13.21 2.66
N ARG A 156 11.31 -13.54 3.90
CA ARG A 156 12.08 -14.76 4.21
C ARG A 156 11.27 -16.04 4.00
N CYS A 157 9.95 -15.99 4.05
CA CYS A 157 9.07 -17.11 3.74
C CYS A 157 8.91 -17.36 2.23
N GLY A 158 9.53 -16.54 1.37
CA GLY A 158 9.48 -16.69 -0.08
C GLY A 158 8.15 -16.26 -0.72
N VAL A 159 7.31 -15.53 0.00
CA VAL A 159 6.04 -15.01 -0.51
C VAL A 159 6.28 -13.73 -1.29
N GLY A 160 5.56 -13.53 -2.40
CA GLY A 160 5.52 -12.25 -3.09
C GLY A 160 4.93 -11.15 -2.19
N LEU A 161 5.49 -9.96 -2.25
CA LEU A 161 5.03 -8.84 -1.43
C LEU A 161 4.72 -7.63 -2.32
N LEU A 162 3.57 -7.03 -2.12
CA LEU A 162 3.26 -5.73 -2.69
C LEU A 162 2.87 -4.80 -1.54
N ALA A 163 3.70 -3.81 -1.28
CA ALA A 163 3.43 -2.83 -0.24
C ALA A 163 3.52 -1.41 -0.79
N SER A 164 3.00 -0.44 -0.07
CA SER A 164 3.17 0.96 -0.44
C SER A 164 3.82 1.78 0.67
N ALA A 165 4.49 2.86 0.28
CA ALA A 165 5.05 3.82 1.21
C ALA A 165 5.02 5.24 0.61
N HIS A 166 5.01 6.24 1.48
CA HIS A 166 5.16 7.61 1.03
C HIS A 166 6.63 7.92 0.72
N ALA A 167 6.91 8.25 -0.54
CA ALA A 167 8.19 8.77 -0.99
C ALA A 167 7.97 9.57 -2.29
N GLY A 168 8.59 10.72 -2.41
CA GLY A 168 8.48 11.58 -3.61
C GLY A 168 9.54 11.28 -4.65
N ALA A 169 10.68 10.69 -4.23
CA ALA A 169 11.82 10.38 -5.08
C ALA A 169 12.56 9.13 -4.58
N TRP A 170 13.44 8.59 -5.42
CA TRP A 170 14.32 7.47 -5.04
C TRP A 170 15.19 7.80 -3.81
N THR A 171 15.68 9.02 -3.70
CA THR A 171 16.49 9.47 -2.57
C THR A 171 15.80 9.37 -1.22
N ASP A 172 14.46 9.38 -1.19
CA ASP A 172 13.69 9.17 0.03
C ASP A 172 13.87 7.76 0.60
N VAL A 173 14.09 6.75 -0.26
CA VAL A 173 14.36 5.36 0.16
C VAL A 173 15.63 5.31 1.00
N LEU A 174 16.66 6.05 0.60
CA LEU A 174 17.96 6.07 1.26
C LEU A 174 17.98 6.96 2.51
N ARG A 175 17.08 7.93 2.62
CA ARG A 175 17.04 8.92 3.73
C ARG A 175 16.06 8.56 4.84
N ARG A 176 14.94 7.90 4.53
CA ARG A 176 13.93 7.56 5.54
C ARG A 176 14.32 6.28 6.28
N PRO A 177 14.42 6.27 7.59
CA PRO A 177 14.99 5.14 8.36
C PRO A 177 14.30 3.80 8.04
N ILE A 178 12.97 3.77 8.03
CA ILE A 178 12.20 2.54 7.74
C ILE A 178 12.45 2.04 6.31
N LEU A 179 12.43 2.93 5.32
CA LEU A 179 12.64 2.56 3.92
C LEU A 179 14.07 2.10 3.68
N LYS A 180 15.04 2.82 4.29
CA LYS A 180 16.46 2.45 4.22
C LYS A 180 16.69 1.08 4.85
N ARG A 181 16.10 0.79 6.01
CA ARG A 181 16.18 -0.53 6.64
C ARG A 181 15.68 -1.64 5.70
N LEU A 182 14.52 -1.46 5.07
CA LEU A 182 13.94 -2.42 4.14
C LEU A 182 14.80 -2.60 2.88
N TYR A 183 15.45 -1.53 2.42
CA TYR A 183 16.40 -1.54 1.31
C TYR A 183 17.68 -2.28 1.68
N ASP A 184 18.33 -1.92 2.78
CA ASP A 184 19.56 -2.56 3.27
C ASP A 184 19.35 -4.06 3.58
N GLY A 185 18.13 -4.43 4.03
CA GLY A 185 17.72 -5.80 4.29
C GLY A 185 17.30 -6.59 3.04
N ALA A 186 17.39 -6.03 1.83
CA ALA A 186 16.95 -6.61 0.57
C ALA A 186 15.53 -7.20 0.63
N THR A 187 14.63 -6.54 1.38
CA THR A 187 13.24 -6.98 1.57
C THR A 187 12.47 -6.96 0.26
N PHE A 188 12.71 -5.96 -0.57
CA PHE A 188 12.06 -5.80 -1.87
C PHE A 188 13.04 -6.00 -3.03
N GLU A 189 12.54 -6.60 -4.12
CA GLU A 189 13.27 -6.83 -5.37
C GLU A 189 13.01 -5.71 -6.38
N ARG A 190 11.95 -4.92 -6.16
CA ARG A 190 11.52 -3.84 -7.06
C ARG A 190 11.03 -2.65 -6.25
N TYR A 191 11.39 -1.46 -6.70
CA TYR A 191 10.92 -0.19 -6.16
C TYR A 191 10.27 0.59 -7.29
N LEU A 192 8.97 0.86 -7.18
CA LEU A 192 8.14 1.41 -8.25
C LEU A 192 7.64 2.79 -7.84
N LEU A 193 8.24 3.83 -8.40
CA LEU A 193 7.88 5.23 -8.13
C LEU A 193 6.67 5.62 -8.97
N LEU A 194 5.59 6.00 -8.32
CA LEU A 194 4.35 6.42 -8.95
C LEU A 194 4.24 7.95 -8.97
N GLY A 195 3.95 8.47 -10.14
CA GLY A 195 3.54 9.84 -10.36
C GLY A 195 2.03 10.05 -10.18
N ARG A 196 1.51 11.13 -10.75
CA ARG A 196 0.08 11.45 -10.68
C ARG A 196 -0.78 10.33 -11.27
N HIS A 197 -1.94 10.10 -10.64
CA HIS A 197 -2.94 9.11 -11.06
C HIS A 197 -2.43 7.66 -11.13
N GLY A 198 -1.41 7.32 -10.32
CA GLY A 198 -0.86 5.96 -10.26
C GLY A 198 0.01 5.56 -11.47
N ARG A 199 0.38 6.50 -12.34
CA ARG A 199 1.29 6.22 -13.46
C ARG A 199 2.68 5.87 -12.93
N LEU A 200 3.30 4.87 -13.51
CA LEU A 200 4.68 4.54 -13.20
C LEU A 200 5.61 5.63 -13.75
N ALA A 201 6.34 6.31 -12.88
CA ALA A 201 7.32 7.33 -13.23
C ALA A 201 8.74 6.75 -13.31
N ALA A 202 9.09 5.81 -12.42
CA ALA A 202 10.35 5.10 -12.47
C ALA A 202 10.24 3.73 -11.81
N ALA A 203 11.08 2.79 -12.23
CA ALA A 203 11.24 1.47 -11.62
C ALA A 203 12.73 1.20 -11.39
N TYR A 204 13.03 0.61 -10.23
CA TYR A 204 14.38 0.25 -9.83
C TYR A 204 14.42 -1.21 -9.39
N ASP A 205 15.56 -1.86 -9.55
CA ASP A 205 15.84 -3.19 -9.01
C ASP A 205 16.18 -3.16 -7.50
N ALA A 206 16.59 -4.31 -6.97
CA ALA A 206 16.96 -4.46 -5.57
C ALA A 206 18.19 -3.62 -5.17
N GLU A 207 19.10 -3.37 -6.09
CA GLU A 207 20.33 -2.60 -5.94
C GLU A 207 20.14 -1.10 -6.20
N GLY A 208 18.91 -0.69 -6.59
CA GLY A 208 18.60 0.70 -6.92
C GLY A 208 18.99 1.11 -8.34
N THR A 209 19.31 0.12 -9.19
CA THR A 209 19.59 0.37 -10.60
C THR A 209 18.29 0.66 -11.35
N PRO A 210 18.20 1.73 -12.15
CA PRO A 210 16.99 2.02 -12.89
C PRO A 210 16.68 0.95 -13.94
N LEU A 211 15.48 0.39 -13.88
CA LEU A 211 14.90 -0.48 -14.90
C LEU A 211 14.06 0.32 -15.90
N PHE A 212 13.46 1.42 -15.44
CA PHE A 212 12.64 2.34 -16.22
C PHE A 212 12.65 3.72 -15.59
N ARG A 213 12.65 4.76 -16.44
CA ARG A 213 12.37 6.16 -16.06
C ARG A 213 11.54 6.83 -17.16
N GLU A 214 10.52 7.58 -16.76
CA GLU A 214 9.83 8.48 -17.70
C GLU A 214 10.75 9.69 -17.92
N ASP A 215 10.99 10.07 -19.19
CA ASP A 215 11.85 11.21 -19.54
C ASP A 215 11.38 12.48 -18.82
N GLY A 216 12.29 13.13 -18.08
CA GLY A 216 12.00 14.35 -17.28
C GLY A 216 11.92 14.15 -15.76
N THR A 217 12.08 12.94 -15.23
CA THR A 217 12.30 12.73 -13.79
C THR A 217 13.79 12.89 -13.47
N ASP A 218 14.25 14.11 -13.32
CA ASP A 218 15.59 14.41 -12.85
C ASP A 218 15.80 13.81 -11.45
N VAL A 219 16.70 12.86 -11.38
CA VAL A 219 17.33 12.48 -10.12
C VAL A 219 18.50 13.44 -9.95
N GLU A 220 18.33 14.44 -9.07
CA GLU A 220 19.49 15.18 -8.57
C GLU A 220 20.52 14.17 -8.04
N HIS A 221 21.53 13.92 -8.84
CA HIS A 221 22.78 13.37 -8.35
C HIS A 221 23.34 14.43 -7.40
N GLY A 222 23.36 14.11 -6.11
CA GLY A 222 24.17 14.86 -5.17
C GLY A 222 25.61 14.83 -5.69
N GLY A 223 26.01 15.91 -6.35
CA GLY A 223 27.37 16.13 -6.74
C GLY A 223 28.22 16.28 -5.49
N ASP A 224 29.27 15.49 -5.42
CA ASP A 224 30.40 15.70 -4.53
C ASP A 224 30.93 17.14 -4.69
N GLY A 225 31.06 17.84 -3.57
CA GLY A 225 31.72 19.11 -3.44
C GLY A 225 32.15 19.30 -2.00
#